data_ef334cb95be49589c12b12ce753b4f04
#
_entry.id   ef334cb95be49589c12b12ce753b4f04
#
_cell.length_a   1.000
_cell.length_b   1.000
_cell.length_c   1.000
_cell.angle_alpha   90.00
_cell.angle_beta   90.00
_cell.angle_gamma   90.00
#
_symmetry.space_group_name_H-M   'P 1'
#
loop_
_entity.id
_entity.type
_entity.pdbx_description
1 polymer ?
#
loop_
_entity_poly.entity_id
_entity_poly.type
_entity_poly.pdbx_seq_one_letter_code
_entity_poly.pdbx_strand_id
1 'polypeptide(L)'
;WSVLVKRVFEAIFSYLPIGAVALVIVFAAGSMHMHHLYHWMDHTLYHEYMVGTGHDAQYVDEAVQGSVANPNFDKLIAGKKAFLNQPFFWIRTIAYLATFLFFARWFRAQSLRMDKESGDDLNKRMLLNYRRSALFLVFFAVFSSILSWDWIMSIDTHWFSTLFGWYTFSGMWVSAMITAVILVLYLKRKGYLPQVNSSHIHDMGKWVFAI
;
A
#
# COMPACT_ATOMS: atom_id res chain seq x y z
N TRP A 1 -4.11 9.84 25.21
CA TRP A 1 -3.18 8.72 24.90
C TRP A 1 -2.32 8.97 23.67
N SER A 2 -2.86 9.60 22.62
CA SER A 2 -2.16 9.79 21.33
C SER A 2 -0.79 10.47 21.47
N VAL A 3 -0.66 11.47 22.34
CA VAL A 3 0.62 12.16 22.58
C VAL A 3 1.65 11.23 23.22
N LEU A 4 1.24 10.41 24.18
CA LEU A 4 2.12 9.51 24.93
C LEU A 4 2.64 8.36 24.06
N VAL A 5 1.82 7.86 23.14
CA VAL A 5 2.18 6.73 22.27
C VAL A 5 2.65 7.14 20.87
N LYS A 6 2.71 8.44 20.57
CA LYS A 6 3.15 8.96 19.27
C LYS A 6 4.48 8.34 18.81
N ARG A 7 5.45 8.22 19.72
CA ARG A 7 6.76 7.64 19.43
C ARG A 7 6.71 6.16 19.08
N VAL A 8 5.73 5.43 19.61
CA VAL A 8 5.52 4.02 19.27
C VAL A 8 5.04 3.90 17.80
N PHE A 9 4.09 4.74 17.39
CA PHE A 9 3.67 4.80 15.99
C PHE A 9 4.80 5.23 15.05
N GLU A 10 5.64 6.20 15.45
CA GLU A 10 6.80 6.61 14.67
C GLU A 10 7.85 5.49 14.53
N ALA A 11 7.99 4.64 15.55
CA ALA A 11 8.86 3.47 15.48
C ALA A 11 8.35 2.43 14.48
N ILE A 12 7.04 2.24 14.37
CA ILE A 12 6.44 1.35 13.36
C ILE A 12 6.78 1.82 11.94
N PHE A 13 6.84 3.13 11.70
CA PHE A 13 7.23 3.67 10.38
C PHE A 13 8.65 3.31 9.96
N SER A 14 9.52 2.92 10.91
CA SER A 14 10.88 2.47 10.58
C SER A 14 10.90 1.18 9.75
N TYR A 15 9.85 0.38 9.82
CA TYR A 15 9.71 -0.83 9.02
C TYR A 15 9.35 -0.55 7.55
N LEU A 16 8.75 0.61 7.26
CA LEU A 16 8.23 0.93 5.94
C LEU A 16 9.25 0.80 4.79
N PRO A 17 10.53 1.23 4.92
CA PRO A 17 11.52 1.02 3.86
C PRO A 17 11.80 -0.46 3.58
N ILE A 18 11.85 -1.28 4.64
CA ILE A 18 12.10 -2.72 4.51
C ILE A 18 10.90 -3.39 3.81
N GLY A 19 9.69 -3.06 4.24
CA GLY A 19 8.46 -3.52 3.60
C GLY A 19 8.35 -3.08 2.14
N ALA A 20 8.74 -1.85 1.82
CA ALA A 20 8.75 -1.35 0.45
C ALA A 20 9.71 -2.14 -0.46
N VAL A 21 10.92 -2.44 0.02
CA VAL A 21 11.88 -3.26 -0.72
C VAL A 21 11.33 -4.68 -0.94
N ALA A 22 10.76 -5.30 0.09
CA ALA A 22 10.16 -6.62 -0.03
C ALA A 22 9.02 -6.66 -1.07
N LEU A 23 8.14 -5.66 -1.07
CA LEU A 23 7.06 -5.52 -2.06
C LEU A 23 7.61 -5.34 -3.48
N VAL A 24 8.62 -4.50 -3.66
CA VAL A 24 9.26 -4.30 -4.97
C VAL A 24 9.85 -5.60 -5.49
N ILE A 25 10.49 -6.40 -4.63
CA ILE A 25 11.03 -7.72 -5.01
C ILE A 25 9.91 -8.65 -5.47
N VAL A 26 8.80 -8.72 -4.73
CA VAL A 26 7.64 -9.56 -5.10
C VAL A 26 7.07 -9.12 -6.44
N PHE A 27 6.86 -7.83 -6.66
CA PHE A 27 6.30 -7.31 -7.93
C PHE A 27 7.26 -7.48 -9.10
N ALA A 28 8.57 -7.31 -8.88
CA ALA A 28 9.58 -7.56 -9.89
C ALA A 28 9.62 -9.04 -10.29
N ALA A 29 9.58 -9.96 -9.33
CA ALA A 29 9.50 -11.39 -9.60
C ALA A 29 8.24 -11.76 -10.40
N GLY A 30 7.10 -11.13 -10.10
CA GLY A 30 5.86 -11.27 -10.90
C GLY A 30 6.01 -10.76 -12.33
N SER A 31 6.61 -9.58 -12.51
CA SER A 31 6.88 -9.00 -13.83
C SER A 31 7.87 -9.82 -14.67
N MET A 32 8.74 -10.59 -14.01
CA MET A 32 9.69 -11.52 -14.66
C MET A 32 9.12 -12.93 -14.84
N HIS A 33 7.82 -13.13 -14.61
CA HIS A 33 7.14 -14.44 -14.68
C HIS A 33 7.73 -15.54 -13.78
N MET A 34 8.43 -15.16 -12.70
CA MET A 34 8.97 -16.12 -11.73
C MET A 34 7.87 -16.76 -10.86
N HIS A 35 6.71 -16.11 -10.78
CA HIS A 35 5.49 -16.63 -10.15
C HIS A 35 4.25 -16.08 -10.86
N HIS A 36 3.11 -16.77 -10.71
CA HIS A 36 1.85 -16.45 -11.37
C HIS A 36 0.84 -15.73 -10.46
N LEU A 37 1.32 -14.97 -9.47
CA LEU A 37 0.45 -14.24 -8.55
C LEU A 37 -0.43 -13.21 -9.29
N TYR A 38 0.16 -12.51 -10.26
CA TYR A 38 -0.53 -11.53 -11.10
C TYR A 38 -0.72 -12.10 -12.49
N HIS A 39 -1.80 -12.85 -12.68
CA HIS A 39 -2.09 -13.53 -13.94
C HIS A 39 -2.19 -12.56 -15.12
N TRP A 40 -2.70 -11.35 -14.91
CA TRP A 40 -2.81 -10.31 -15.94
C TRP A 40 -1.46 -9.80 -16.46
N MET A 41 -0.32 -10.13 -15.86
CA MET A 41 1.00 -9.78 -16.38
C MET A 41 1.43 -10.65 -17.57
N ASP A 42 0.70 -11.72 -17.86
CA ASP A 42 0.95 -12.57 -19.02
C ASP A 42 0.44 -11.91 -20.30
N HIS A 43 1.34 -11.71 -21.26
CA HIS A 43 1.03 -11.10 -22.55
C HIS A 43 0.05 -11.92 -23.40
N THR A 44 0.03 -13.24 -23.25
CA THR A 44 -0.80 -14.13 -24.04
C THR A 44 -2.30 -13.89 -23.85
N LEU A 45 -2.69 -13.33 -22.71
CA LEU A 45 -4.10 -13.08 -22.33
C LEU A 45 -4.76 -11.92 -23.08
N TYR A 46 -3.95 -11.04 -23.69
CA TYR A 46 -4.45 -9.79 -24.26
C TYR A 46 -4.78 -9.86 -25.75
N HIS A 47 -4.32 -10.90 -26.46
CA HIS A 47 -4.41 -10.97 -27.92
C HIS A 47 -5.34 -12.10 -28.33
N GLU A 48 -6.33 -11.77 -29.19
CA GLU A 48 -7.38 -12.69 -29.61
C GLU A 48 -6.88 -13.78 -30.57
N TYR A 49 -5.85 -13.44 -31.36
CA TYR A 49 -5.31 -14.34 -32.38
C TYR A 49 -3.82 -14.59 -32.18
N MET A 50 -3.33 -15.70 -32.68
CA MET A 50 -1.91 -16.02 -32.75
C MET A 50 -1.54 -16.60 -34.11
N VAL A 51 -0.30 -16.34 -34.57
CA VAL A 51 0.31 -16.90 -35.80
C VAL A 51 1.49 -17.76 -35.37
N GLY A 52 1.51 -19.01 -35.81
CA GLY A 52 2.51 -20.00 -35.38
C GLY A 52 2.09 -20.75 -34.10
N THR A 53 2.93 -21.65 -33.66
CA THR A 53 2.69 -22.48 -32.47
C THR A 53 3.94 -22.58 -31.61
N GLY A 54 3.75 -22.73 -30.28
CA GLY A 54 4.86 -22.87 -29.34
C GLY A 54 5.60 -21.58 -29.05
N HIS A 55 6.93 -21.64 -28.90
CA HIS A 55 7.77 -20.49 -28.55
C HIS A 55 7.85 -19.40 -29.63
N ASP A 56 7.55 -19.72 -30.89
CA ASP A 56 7.60 -18.79 -32.03
C ASP A 56 6.23 -18.17 -32.35
N ALA A 57 5.22 -18.39 -31.52
CA ALA A 57 3.89 -17.82 -31.70
C ALA A 57 3.93 -16.29 -31.58
N GLN A 58 3.45 -15.62 -32.64
CA GLN A 58 3.23 -14.16 -32.63
C GLN A 58 1.77 -13.89 -32.31
N TYR A 59 1.54 -13.04 -31.30
CA TYR A 59 0.20 -12.67 -30.84
C TYR A 59 -0.25 -11.39 -31.55
N VAL A 60 -1.46 -11.41 -32.13
CA VAL A 60 -2.02 -10.31 -32.92
C VAL A 60 -3.46 -10.00 -32.47
N ASP A 61 -3.85 -8.73 -32.59
CA ASP A 61 -5.18 -8.26 -32.17
C ASP A 61 -6.24 -8.47 -33.29
N GLU A 62 -5.81 -8.64 -34.54
CA GLU A 62 -6.69 -8.83 -35.69
C GLU A 62 -6.39 -10.17 -36.39
N ALA A 63 -7.42 -10.78 -36.97
CA ALA A 63 -7.27 -11.99 -37.75
C ALA A 63 -6.48 -11.71 -39.03
N VAL A 64 -5.29 -12.30 -39.16
CA VAL A 64 -4.46 -12.25 -40.37
C VAL A 64 -4.39 -13.65 -41.01
N GLN A 65 -3.94 -13.69 -42.28
CA GLN A 65 -3.85 -14.97 -42.99
C GLN A 65 -2.93 -15.96 -42.24
N GLY A 66 -3.45 -17.11 -41.90
CA GLY A 66 -2.73 -18.12 -41.12
C GLY A 66 -2.80 -17.96 -39.60
N SER A 67 -3.60 -16.98 -39.11
CA SER A 67 -3.85 -16.86 -37.65
C SER A 67 -4.88 -17.87 -37.17
N VAL A 68 -4.72 -18.29 -35.93
CA VAL A 68 -5.64 -19.19 -35.19
C VAL A 68 -6.10 -18.47 -33.94
N ALA A 69 -7.32 -18.76 -33.47
CA ALA A 69 -7.81 -18.23 -32.22
C ALA A 69 -6.89 -18.62 -31.07
N ASN A 70 -6.51 -17.64 -30.25
CA ASN A 70 -5.66 -17.86 -29.09
C ASN A 70 -6.47 -18.50 -27.95
N PRO A 71 -6.15 -19.72 -27.53
CA PRO A 71 -6.88 -20.41 -26.46
C PRO A 71 -6.74 -19.76 -25.08
N ASN A 72 -5.71 -18.94 -24.90
CA ASN A 72 -5.43 -18.23 -23.65
C ASN A 72 -6.06 -16.83 -23.59
N PHE A 73 -6.71 -16.38 -24.67
CA PHE A 73 -7.32 -15.03 -24.70
C PHE A 73 -8.39 -14.85 -23.63
N ASP A 74 -8.24 -13.81 -22.83
CA ASP A 74 -9.23 -13.42 -21.84
C ASP A 74 -9.80 -12.03 -22.13
N LYS A 75 -11.05 -12.00 -22.60
CA LYS A 75 -11.77 -10.78 -22.97
C LYS A 75 -11.92 -9.80 -21.79
N LEU A 76 -12.08 -10.29 -20.56
CA LEU A 76 -12.22 -9.43 -19.38
C LEU A 76 -10.89 -8.74 -19.03
N ILE A 77 -9.77 -9.48 -19.11
CA ILE A 77 -8.44 -8.94 -18.88
C ILE A 77 -8.08 -7.96 -19.99
N ALA A 78 -8.33 -8.33 -21.26
CA ALA A 78 -8.10 -7.46 -22.40
C ALA A 78 -8.86 -6.12 -22.29
N GLY A 79 -10.11 -6.15 -21.83
CA GLY A 79 -10.92 -4.96 -21.58
C GLY A 79 -10.38 -4.05 -20.46
N LYS A 80 -9.52 -4.57 -19.57
CA LYS A 80 -8.86 -3.82 -18.49
C LYS A 80 -7.44 -3.37 -18.83
N LYS A 81 -6.94 -3.62 -20.04
CA LYS A 81 -5.57 -3.29 -20.51
C LYS A 81 -5.15 -1.85 -20.24
N ALA A 82 -6.10 -0.90 -20.31
CA ALA A 82 -5.83 0.51 -20.02
C ALA A 82 -5.36 0.76 -18.58
N PHE A 83 -5.86 -0.03 -17.63
CA PHE A 83 -5.51 0.08 -16.20
C PHE A 83 -4.49 -0.99 -15.77
N LEU A 84 -4.69 -2.25 -16.18
CA LEU A 84 -3.83 -3.39 -15.88
C LEU A 84 -2.79 -3.57 -16.99
N ASN A 85 -1.75 -2.76 -16.96
CA ASN A 85 -0.55 -2.93 -17.78
C ASN A 85 0.70 -2.70 -16.94
N GLN A 86 1.75 -3.43 -17.23
CA GLN A 86 2.99 -3.42 -16.42
C GLN A 86 3.61 -2.01 -16.27
N PRO A 87 3.81 -1.19 -17.32
CA PRO A 87 4.41 0.13 -17.15
C PRO A 87 3.59 1.04 -16.24
N PHE A 88 2.27 1.07 -16.42
CA PHE A 88 1.40 1.93 -15.61
C PHE A 88 1.27 1.43 -14.17
N PHE A 89 1.27 0.12 -13.95
CA PHE A 89 1.33 -0.48 -12.61
C PHE A 89 2.60 -0.06 -11.87
N TRP A 90 3.78 -0.09 -12.52
CA TRP A 90 5.03 0.33 -11.91
C TRP A 90 5.08 1.82 -11.60
N ILE A 91 4.58 2.67 -12.51
CA ILE A 91 4.50 4.12 -12.27
C ILE A 91 3.66 4.39 -11.01
N ARG A 92 2.48 3.80 -10.90
CA ARG A 92 1.61 3.95 -9.72
C ARG A 92 2.26 3.40 -8.45
N THR A 93 2.84 2.21 -8.50
CA THR A 93 3.53 1.58 -7.36
C THR A 93 4.66 2.46 -6.84
N ILE A 94 5.50 3.00 -7.73
CA ILE A 94 6.57 3.93 -7.37
C ILE A 94 5.99 5.20 -6.74
N ALA A 95 4.91 5.75 -7.30
CA ALA A 95 4.26 6.96 -6.77
C ALA A 95 3.73 6.72 -5.34
N TYR A 96 3.08 5.57 -5.07
CA TYR A 96 2.59 5.23 -3.73
C TYR A 96 3.75 5.08 -2.73
N LEU A 97 4.74 4.27 -3.06
CA LEU A 97 5.89 4.02 -2.18
C LEU A 97 6.69 5.30 -1.93
N ALA A 98 6.96 6.10 -2.96
CA ALA A 98 7.66 7.37 -2.82
C ALA A 98 6.91 8.34 -1.90
N THR A 99 5.60 8.48 -2.08
CA THR A 99 4.77 9.35 -1.26
C THR A 99 4.77 8.90 0.20
N PHE A 100 4.52 7.62 0.46
CA PHE A 100 4.47 7.11 1.83
C PHE A 100 5.85 7.19 2.52
N LEU A 101 6.93 6.84 1.83
CA LEU A 101 8.29 6.94 2.36
C LEU A 101 8.69 8.39 2.63
N PHE A 102 8.33 9.32 1.73
CA PHE A 102 8.59 10.74 1.90
C PHE A 102 7.89 11.28 3.16
N PHE A 103 6.58 11.07 3.29
CA PHE A 103 5.84 11.58 4.44
C PHE A 103 6.24 10.90 5.75
N ALA A 104 6.51 9.60 5.76
CA ALA A 104 6.98 8.89 6.94
C ALA A 104 8.31 9.46 7.45
N ARG A 105 9.29 9.65 6.56
CA ARG A 105 10.58 10.27 6.90
C ARG A 105 10.43 11.72 7.32
N TRP A 106 9.59 12.47 6.61
CA TRP A 106 9.37 13.87 6.90
C TRP A 106 8.72 14.05 8.29
N PHE A 107 7.64 13.33 8.61
CA PHE A 107 7.00 13.40 9.92
C PHE A 107 7.95 12.99 11.06
N ARG A 108 8.72 11.94 10.86
CA ARG A 108 9.74 11.53 11.84
C ARG A 108 10.79 12.61 12.06
N ALA A 109 11.31 13.19 10.99
CA ALA A 109 12.31 14.26 11.09
C ALA A 109 11.75 15.50 11.83
N GLN A 110 10.50 15.89 11.53
CA GLN A 110 9.85 17.00 12.23
C GLN A 110 9.60 16.68 13.71
N SER A 111 9.19 15.46 14.02
CA SER A 111 8.97 15.02 15.39
C SER A 111 10.26 15.09 16.22
N LEU A 112 11.38 14.63 15.67
CA LEU A 112 12.70 14.72 16.34
C LEU A 112 13.19 16.17 16.51
N ARG A 113 12.85 17.07 15.61
CA ARG A 113 13.16 18.51 15.74
C ARG A 113 12.34 19.16 16.85
N MET A 114 11.07 18.79 16.98
CA MET A 114 10.18 19.31 18.03
C MET A 114 10.69 19.01 19.45
N ASP A 115 11.48 17.94 19.64
CA ASP A 115 12.07 17.62 20.95
C ASP A 115 13.15 18.64 21.39
N LYS A 116 13.69 19.40 20.45
CA LYS A 116 14.77 20.37 20.68
C LYS A 116 14.26 21.81 20.73
N GLU A 117 13.00 22.03 20.41
CA GLU A 117 12.40 23.35 20.30
C GLU A 117 11.46 23.62 21.48
N SER A 118 11.27 24.89 21.82
CA SER A 118 10.37 25.36 22.88
C SER A 118 9.71 26.69 22.49
N GLY A 119 8.62 27.05 23.19
CA GLY A 119 7.94 28.32 22.99
C GLY A 119 7.31 28.46 21.60
N ASP A 120 7.45 29.65 20.99
CA ASP A 120 6.81 30.01 19.74
C ASP A 120 7.27 29.18 18.53
N ASP A 121 8.50 28.75 18.51
CA ASP A 121 9.03 27.93 17.41
C ASP A 121 8.42 26.53 17.42
N LEU A 122 8.21 25.96 18.61
CA LEU A 122 7.48 24.71 18.77
C LEU A 122 6.04 24.83 18.25
N ASN A 123 5.34 25.93 18.62
CA ASN A 123 3.96 26.16 18.17
C ASN A 123 3.86 26.29 16.66
N LYS A 124 4.77 27.04 16.02
CA LYS A 124 4.82 27.18 14.55
C LYS A 124 5.04 25.84 13.88
N ARG A 125 5.93 25.02 14.43
CA ARG A 125 6.23 23.68 13.89
C ARG A 125 5.07 22.72 14.08
N MET A 126 4.39 22.76 15.22
CA MET A 126 3.16 21.97 15.44
C MET A 126 2.09 22.32 14.40
N LEU A 127 1.86 23.62 14.14
CA LEU A 127 0.90 24.07 13.14
C LEU A 127 1.30 23.61 11.72
N LEU A 128 2.59 23.67 11.37
CA LEU A 128 3.10 23.18 10.10
C LEU A 128 2.84 21.67 9.95
N ASN A 129 3.13 20.89 11.00
CA ASN A 129 2.87 19.45 11.01
C ASN A 129 1.39 19.16 10.86
N TYR A 130 0.52 19.89 11.53
CA TYR A 130 -0.92 19.74 11.42
C TYR A 130 -1.41 19.96 9.97
N ARG A 131 -0.99 21.06 9.34
CA ARG A 131 -1.35 21.36 7.94
C ARG A 131 -0.84 20.27 6.98
N ARG A 132 0.36 19.78 7.17
CA ARG A 132 0.95 18.73 6.32
C ARG A 132 0.35 17.36 6.58
N SER A 133 -0.11 17.08 7.79
CA SER A 133 -0.89 15.87 8.07
C SER A 133 -2.23 15.88 7.35
N ALA A 134 -2.91 17.03 7.27
CA ALA A 134 -4.12 17.15 6.49
C ALA A 134 -3.87 16.90 4.99
N LEU A 135 -2.78 17.46 4.43
CA LEU A 135 -2.38 17.18 3.06
C LEU A 135 -2.08 15.68 2.85
N PHE A 136 -1.35 15.06 3.77
CA PHE A 136 -1.07 13.63 3.69
C PHE A 136 -2.34 12.79 3.69
N LEU A 137 -3.36 13.14 4.49
CA LEU A 137 -4.63 12.41 4.51
C LEU A 137 -5.33 12.38 3.16
N VAL A 138 -5.23 13.47 2.36
CA VAL A 138 -5.78 13.49 0.99
C VAL A 138 -5.06 12.46 0.11
N PHE A 139 -3.72 12.48 0.10
CA PHE A 139 -2.95 11.47 -0.64
C PHE A 139 -3.22 10.06 -0.13
N PHE A 140 -3.29 9.87 1.18
CA PHE A 140 -3.56 8.59 1.79
C PHE A 140 -4.93 8.03 1.39
N ALA A 141 -5.98 8.84 1.41
CA ALA A 141 -7.33 8.43 1.04
C ALA A 141 -7.40 7.94 -0.42
N VAL A 142 -6.80 8.70 -1.35
CA VAL A 142 -6.78 8.33 -2.76
C VAL A 142 -5.89 7.12 -3.01
N PHE A 143 -4.66 7.16 -2.52
CA PHE A 143 -3.67 6.14 -2.80
C PHE A 143 -3.97 4.81 -2.12
N SER A 144 -4.50 4.80 -0.89
CA SER A 144 -4.88 3.54 -0.23
C SER A 144 -6.01 2.81 -0.97
N SER A 145 -6.97 3.55 -1.53
CA SER A 145 -8.05 2.96 -2.32
C SER A 145 -7.53 2.36 -3.63
N ILE A 146 -6.75 3.14 -4.40
CA ILE A 146 -6.23 2.66 -5.69
C ILE A 146 -5.20 1.55 -5.48
N LEU A 147 -4.34 1.65 -4.46
CA LEU A 147 -3.37 0.63 -4.08
C LEU A 147 -4.06 -0.71 -3.75
N SER A 148 -5.21 -0.67 -3.07
CA SER A 148 -5.96 -1.89 -2.78
C SER A 148 -6.43 -2.60 -4.04
N TRP A 149 -6.80 -1.85 -5.08
CA TRP A 149 -7.16 -2.39 -6.39
C TRP A 149 -5.96 -2.92 -7.16
N ASP A 150 -4.83 -2.18 -7.13
CA ASP A 150 -3.60 -2.55 -7.85
C ASP A 150 -2.89 -3.76 -7.24
N TRP A 151 -2.76 -3.82 -5.92
CA TRP A 151 -1.88 -4.79 -5.28
C TRP A 151 -2.62 -6.02 -4.76
N ILE A 152 -3.91 -5.90 -4.44
CA ILE A 152 -4.66 -6.99 -3.83
C ILE A 152 -5.79 -7.46 -4.76
N MET A 153 -6.66 -6.56 -5.19
CA MET A 153 -7.81 -6.96 -6.02
C MET A 153 -7.38 -7.46 -7.40
N SER A 154 -6.29 -6.95 -7.96
CA SER A 154 -5.77 -7.37 -9.26
C SER A 154 -5.19 -8.78 -9.29
N ILE A 155 -5.06 -9.44 -8.13
CA ILE A 155 -4.69 -10.86 -8.03
C ILE A 155 -5.78 -11.73 -8.69
N ASP A 156 -7.06 -11.41 -8.44
CA ASP A 156 -8.20 -11.98 -9.16
C ASP A 156 -8.84 -10.93 -10.06
N THR A 157 -8.47 -10.93 -11.31
CA THR A 157 -8.94 -9.95 -12.31
C THR A 157 -10.40 -10.11 -12.71
N HIS A 158 -10.99 -11.28 -12.48
CA HIS A 158 -12.40 -11.56 -12.81
C HIS A 158 -13.36 -10.99 -11.77
N TRP A 159 -12.87 -10.78 -10.55
CA TRP A 159 -13.65 -10.19 -9.47
C TRP A 159 -13.35 -8.69 -9.32
N PHE A 160 -14.35 -7.91 -8.93
CA PHE A 160 -14.17 -6.52 -8.55
C PHE A 160 -15.19 -6.08 -7.49
N SER A 161 -14.77 -5.12 -6.65
CA SER A 161 -15.64 -4.46 -5.68
C SER A 161 -15.22 -3.01 -5.47
N THR A 162 -16.16 -2.08 -5.57
CA THR A 162 -15.91 -0.66 -5.30
C THR A 162 -15.63 -0.39 -3.82
N LEU A 163 -16.19 -1.21 -2.92
CA LEU A 163 -16.01 -1.11 -1.48
C LEU A 163 -14.73 -1.79 -0.97
N PHE A 164 -13.96 -2.43 -1.85
CA PHE A 164 -12.76 -3.16 -1.46
C PHE A 164 -11.70 -2.26 -0.81
N GLY A 165 -11.60 -1.00 -1.24
CA GLY A 165 -10.74 0.00 -0.60
C GLY A 165 -11.07 0.22 0.88
N TRP A 166 -12.35 0.29 1.23
CA TRP A 166 -12.79 0.40 2.63
C TRP A 166 -12.51 -0.87 3.43
N TYR A 167 -12.73 -2.02 2.84
CA TYR A 167 -12.42 -3.31 3.47
C TYR A 167 -10.93 -3.43 3.82
N THR A 168 -10.06 -3.15 2.87
CA THR A 168 -8.61 -3.18 3.10
C THR A 168 -8.15 -2.10 4.08
N PHE A 169 -8.73 -0.90 4.02
CA PHE A 169 -8.46 0.16 4.98
C PHE A 169 -8.82 -0.27 6.41
N SER A 170 -9.99 -0.86 6.63
CA SER A 170 -10.40 -1.38 7.95
C SER A 170 -9.41 -2.41 8.47
N GLY A 171 -8.99 -3.36 7.63
CA GLY A 171 -7.99 -4.37 7.99
C GLY A 171 -6.63 -3.76 8.35
N MET A 172 -6.15 -2.78 7.58
CA MET A 172 -4.93 -2.04 7.88
C MET A 172 -5.02 -1.27 9.19
N TRP A 173 -6.15 -0.58 9.43
CA TRP A 173 -6.39 0.17 10.65
C TRP A 173 -6.34 -0.72 11.89
N VAL A 174 -7.13 -1.79 11.89
CA VAL A 174 -7.19 -2.75 13.01
C VAL A 174 -5.81 -3.35 13.27
N SER A 175 -5.11 -3.79 12.22
CA SER A 175 -3.76 -4.37 12.33
C SER A 175 -2.75 -3.37 12.91
N ALA A 176 -2.79 -2.12 12.47
CA ALA A 176 -1.91 -1.05 12.97
C ALA A 176 -2.19 -0.75 14.45
N MET A 177 -3.47 -0.64 14.83
CA MET A 177 -3.87 -0.37 16.22
C MET A 177 -3.52 -1.53 17.16
N ILE A 178 -3.76 -2.77 16.75
CA ILE A 178 -3.38 -3.96 17.56
C ILE A 178 -1.86 -4.01 17.73
N THR A 179 -1.10 -3.81 16.66
CA THR A 179 0.37 -3.77 16.73
C THR A 179 0.85 -2.69 17.70
N ALA A 180 0.26 -1.49 17.62
CA ALA A 180 0.59 -0.40 18.54
C ALA A 180 0.26 -0.75 19.99
N VAL A 181 -0.90 -1.36 20.27
CA VAL A 181 -1.30 -1.80 21.62
C VAL A 181 -0.30 -2.83 22.16
N ILE A 182 0.08 -3.83 21.35
CA ILE A 182 1.05 -4.87 21.76
C ILE A 182 2.39 -4.23 22.11
N LEU A 183 2.89 -3.30 21.29
CA LEU A 183 4.14 -2.60 21.53
C LEU A 183 4.08 -1.73 22.78
N VAL A 184 2.98 -1.00 22.99
CA VAL A 184 2.76 -0.19 24.21
C VAL A 184 2.76 -1.06 25.45
N LEU A 185 2.05 -2.19 25.44
CA LEU A 185 2.02 -3.14 26.55
C LEU A 185 3.41 -3.73 26.83
N TYR A 186 4.15 -4.10 25.79
CA TYR A 186 5.51 -4.61 25.92
C TYR A 186 6.44 -3.55 26.55
N LEU A 187 6.43 -2.32 26.04
CA LEU A 187 7.26 -1.22 26.55
C LEU A 187 6.88 -0.85 28.00
N LYS A 188 5.58 -0.87 28.32
CA LYS A 188 5.09 -0.64 29.69
C LYS A 188 5.62 -1.72 30.65
N ARG A 189 5.57 -3.00 30.25
CA ARG A 189 6.12 -4.11 31.06
C ARG A 189 7.62 -3.98 31.30
N LYS A 190 8.35 -3.39 30.34
CA LYS A 190 9.79 -3.11 30.45
C LYS A 190 10.12 -1.81 31.22
N GLY A 191 9.10 -1.07 31.70
CA GLY A 191 9.30 0.16 32.48
C GLY A 191 9.57 1.43 31.65
N TYR A 192 9.55 1.35 30.31
CA TYR A 192 9.84 2.52 29.45
C TYR A 192 8.68 3.53 29.36
N LEU A 193 7.47 3.14 29.67
CA LEU A 193 6.26 3.96 29.58
C LEU A 193 5.49 4.02 30.92
N PRO A 194 6.07 4.59 31.99
CA PRO A 194 5.41 4.64 33.29
C PRO A 194 4.16 5.52 33.31
N GLN A 195 4.07 6.50 32.40
CA GLN A 195 2.93 7.42 32.29
C GLN A 195 1.69 6.78 31.65
N VAL A 196 1.83 5.63 30.98
CA VAL A 196 0.71 4.94 30.33
C VAL A 196 -0.04 4.13 31.37
N ASN A 197 -1.29 4.50 31.65
CA ASN A 197 -2.20 3.81 32.56
C ASN A 197 -3.19 2.89 31.80
N SER A 198 -4.03 2.18 32.56
CA SER A 198 -5.05 1.29 31.97
C SER A 198 -6.12 2.03 31.17
N SER A 199 -6.44 3.28 31.54
CA SER A 199 -7.39 4.11 30.81
C SER A 199 -6.90 4.42 29.39
N HIS A 200 -5.61 4.73 29.22
CA HIS A 200 -5.02 4.95 27.91
C HIS A 200 -5.11 3.70 27.02
N ILE A 201 -4.85 2.52 27.58
CA ILE A 201 -4.94 1.25 26.86
C ILE A 201 -6.39 0.94 26.49
N HIS A 202 -7.32 1.21 27.41
CA HIS A 202 -8.75 1.06 27.15
C HIS A 202 -9.23 1.96 26.00
N ASP A 203 -8.78 3.21 25.96
CA ASP A 203 -9.11 4.13 24.87
C ASP A 203 -8.52 3.68 23.55
N MET A 204 -7.29 3.15 23.53
CA MET A 204 -6.72 2.54 22.33
C MET A 204 -7.54 1.33 21.87
N GLY A 205 -8.03 0.49 22.82
CA GLY A 205 -8.92 -0.63 22.52
C GLY A 205 -10.24 -0.20 21.87
N LYS A 206 -10.83 0.92 22.30
CA LYS A 206 -12.03 1.46 21.62
C LYS A 206 -11.79 1.77 20.15
N TRP A 207 -10.62 2.29 19.80
CA TRP A 207 -10.27 2.57 18.41
C TRP A 207 -10.08 1.32 17.56
N VAL A 208 -9.78 0.18 18.14
CA VAL A 208 -9.76 -1.12 17.43
C VAL A 208 -11.16 -1.52 16.98
N PHE A 209 -12.19 -1.18 17.75
CA PHE A 209 -13.60 -1.52 17.47
C PHE A 209 -14.36 -0.40 16.75
N ALA A 210 -13.74 0.78 16.51
CA ALA A 210 -14.41 1.93 15.91
C ALA A 210 -14.62 1.81 14.40
N ILE A 211 -14.04 0.82 13.77
CA ILE A 211 -14.11 0.50 12.33
C ILE A 211 -14.50 -0.96 12.18
#